data_bd127ea7cf64dccb5bfc452fecddb676
#
_entry.id   bd127ea7cf64dccb5bfc452fecddb676
#
_cell.length_a   1.000
_cell.length_b   1.000
_cell.length_c   1.000
_cell.angle_alpha   90.00
_cell.angle_beta   90.00
_cell.angle_gamma   90.00
#
_symmetry.space_group_name_H-M   'P 1'
#
loop_
_entity.id
_entity.type
_entity.pdbx_description
1 polymer ?
#
loop_
_entity_poly.entity_id
_entity_poly.type
_entity_poly.pdbx_seq_one_letter_code
_entity_poly.pdbx_strand_id
1 'polypeptide(L)'
;KLAVNRARASNTPAIFWLDENRAHDREIIAKVKKYLPEHDTKGLEIKILKPVDAMKYTLERTRKGLDTISVTGNVLRDYLTDLFPILELGTSARMLSIVPLLKGGGLFETGAGGSAPKHVQQLLKENHLRWDSLGEYCALVPSIEMIAEKTGNAKAKILAETLDAAIGKYLENGRMPSRKAGEIDNRGSSFYLALYWAQALAEQEKDAEMKERFSKMYKELKVNEDKIAN
;
A
#
# COMPACT_ATOMS: atom_id res chain seq x y z
N LYS A 1 -7.56 8.33 -13.39
CA LYS A 1 -6.36 9.10 -13.09
C LYS A 1 -5.43 8.34 -12.14
N LEU A 2 -5.93 7.86 -10.98
CA LEU A 2 -5.11 7.12 -10.01
C LEU A 2 -4.49 5.87 -10.65
N ALA A 3 -5.27 5.06 -11.36
CA ALA A 3 -4.79 3.86 -12.04
C ALA A 3 -3.65 4.16 -13.03
N VAL A 4 -3.81 5.20 -13.87
CA VAL A 4 -2.78 5.61 -14.83
C VAL A 4 -1.51 6.08 -14.12
N ASN A 5 -1.64 6.91 -13.08
CA ASN A 5 -0.48 7.41 -12.33
C ASN A 5 0.29 6.27 -11.64
N ARG A 6 -0.43 5.33 -11.00
CA ARG A 6 0.20 4.17 -10.34
C ARG A 6 0.84 3.21 -11.34
N ALA A 7 0.17 2.92 -12.46
CA ALA A 7 0.74 2.09 -13.52
C ALA A 7 2.04 2.67 -14.07
N ARG A 8 2.08 3.99 -14.27
CA ARG A 8 3.29 4.68 -14.75
C ARG A 8 4.41 4.68 -13.71
N ALA A 9 4.08 4.98 -12.44
CA ALA A 9 5.07 5.05 -11.36
C ALA A 9 5.73 3.70 -11.07
N SER A 10 4.98 2.59 -11.19
CA SER A 10 5.45 1.24 -10.88
C SER A 10 5.78 0.38 -12.11
N ASN A 11 5.52 0.88 -13.32
CA ASN A 11 5.60 0.10 -14.56
C ASN A 11 4.81 -1.21 -14.49
N THR A 12 3.64 -1.17 -13.84
CA THR A 12 2.79 -2.34 -13.55
C THR A 12 1.49 -2.25 -14.30
N PRO A 13 0.98 -3.34 -14.91
CA PRO A 13 -0.32 -3.35 -15.57
C PRO A 13 -1.47 -2.95 -14.65
N ALA A 14 -2.41 -2.16 -15.15
CA ALA A 14 -3.64 -1.79 -14.44
C ALA A 14 -4.84 -2.47 -15.05
N ILE A 15 -5.52 -3.30 -14.27
CA ILE A 15 -6.65 -4.14 -14.71
C ILE A 15 -7.93 -3.64 -14.07
N PHE A 16 -8.87 -3.19 -14.87
CA PHE A 16 -10.23 -2.87 -14.44
C PHE A 16 -11.04 -4.16 -14.37
N TRP A 17 -11.58 -4.48 -13.21
CA TRP A 17 -12.37 -5.68 -12.96
C TRP A 17 -13.84 -5.36 -13.19
N LEU A 18 -14.30 -5.45 -14.44
CA LEU A 18 -15.63 -5.04 -14.84
C LEU A 18 -16.25 -6.07 -15.80
N ASP A 19 -17.48 -6.47 -15.52
CA ASP A 19 -18.26 -7.39 -16.34
C ASP A 19 -19.37 -6.63 -17.09
N GLU A 20 -19.29 -6.62 -18.42
CA GLU A 20 -20.28 -5.99 -19.29
C GLU A 20 -21.71 -6.56 -19.14
N ASN A 21 -21.84 -7.77 -18.58
CA ASN A 21 -23.15 -8.38 -18.30
C ASN A 21 -23.82 -7.83 -17.03
N ARG A 22 -23.09 -7.11 -16.19
CA ARG A 22 -23.62 -6.44 -15.00
C ARG A 22 -23.98 -4.99 -15.32
N ALA A 23 -25.22 -4.60 -15.02
CA ALA A 23 -25.72 -3.25 -15.32
C ALA A 23 -24.82 -2.14 -14.73
N HIS A 24 -24.42 -2.27 -13.46
CA HIS A 24 -23.54 -1.32 -12.80
C HIS A 24 -22.15 -1.23 -13.48
N ASP A 25 -21.58 -2.36 -13.84
CA ASP A 25 -20.26 -2.39 -14.47
C ASP A 25 -20.29 -1.84 -15.90
N ARG A 26 -21.40 -2.00 -16.64
CA ARG A 26 -21.59 -1.35 -17.95
C ARG A 26 -21.48 0.17 -17.87
N GLU A 27 -22.10 0.77 -16.84
CA GLU A 27 -22.01 2.21 -16.62
C GLU A 27 -20.57 2.65 -16.29
N ILE A 28 -19.86 1.85 -15.51
CA ILE A 28 -18.43 2.14 -15.20
C ILE A 28 -17.58 1.96 -16.45
N ILE A 29 -17.78 0.89 -17.23
CA ILE A 29 -17.07 0.67 -18.51
C ILE A 29 -17.26 1.87 -19.44
N ALA A 30 -18.49 2.37 -19.58
CA ALA A 30 -18.78 3.55 -20.39
C ALA A 30 -17.98 4.77 -19.93
N LYS A 31 -17.91 4.99 -18.61
CA LYS A 31 -17.11 6.08 -18.02
C LYS A 31 -15.61 5.87 -18.22
N VAL A 32 -15.09 4.64 -18.03
CA VAL A 32 -13.68 4.33 -18.28
C VAL A 32 -13.33 4.62 -19.73
N LYS A 33 -14.13 4.14 -20.69
CA LYS A 33 -13.92 4.39 -22.12
C LYS A 33 -13.99 5.86 -22.49
N LYS A 34 -14.82 6.65 -21.79
CA LYS A 34 -14.94 8.10 -21.99
C LYS A 34 -13.73 8.86 -21.46
N TYR A 35 -13.29 8.56 -20.22
CA TYR A 35 -12.30 9.38 -19.53
C TYR A 35 -10.86 8.87 -19.64
N LEU A 36 -10.64 7.59 -19.94
CA LEU A 36 -9.27 7.06 -20.07
C LEU A 36 -8.46 7.77 -21.17
N PRO A 37 -9.05 8.12 -22.34
CA PRO A 37 -8.34 8.87 -23.39
C PRO A 37 -7.90 10.29 -23.00
N GLU A 38 -8.45 10.85 -21.91
CA GLU A 38 -8.02 12.16 -21.40
C GLU A 38 -6.68 12.09 -20.65
N HIS A 39 -6.14 10.88 -20.46
CA HIS A 39 -4.88 10.63 -19.77
C HIS A 39 -3.83 10.08 -20.74
N ASP A 40 -2.57 10.44 -20.51
CA ASP A 40 -1.47 9.82 -21.25
C ASP A 40 -1.30 8.36 -20.81
N THR A 41 -1.71 7.44 -21.66
CA THR A 41 -1.62 5.99 -21.44
C THR A 41 -0.53 5.33 -22.29
N LYS A 42 0.27 6.12 -23.00
CA LYS A 42 1.32 5.61 -23.88
C LYS A 42 2.32 4.73 -23.10
N GLY A 43 2.51 3.52 -23.59
CA GLY A 43 3.43 2.56 -22.99
C GLY A 43 2.89 1.85 -21.73
N LEU A 44 1.64 2.11 -21.33
CA LEU A 44 1.00 1.43 -20.21
C LEU A 44 0.12 0.27 -20.69
N GLU A 45 0.18 -0.84 -19.96
CA GLU A 45 -0.74 -1.95 -20.15
C GLU A 45 -1.99 -1.72 -19.26
N ILE A 46 -3.10 -1.34 -19.89
CA ILE A 46 -4.38 -1.10 -19.21
C ILE A 46 -5.44 -1.97 -19.88
N LYS A 47 -6.12 -2.80 -19.10
CA LYS A 47 -7.14 -3.74 -19.58
C LYS A 47 -8.43 -3.61 -18.79
N ILE A 48 -9.54 -3.92 -19.42
CA ILE A 48 -10.84 -4.19 -18.79
C ILE A 48 -11.10 -5.67 -18.95
N LEU A 49 -11.18 -6.39 -17.84
CA LEU A 49 -11.40 -7.84 -17.83
C LEU A 49 -12.55 -8.17 -16.88
N LYS A 50 -13.30 -9.23 -17.21
CA LYS A 50 -14.28 -9.82 -16.28
C LYS A 50 -13.56 -10.31 -15.02
N PRO A 51 -14.21 -10.33 -13.86
CA PRO A 51 -13.56 -10.72 -12.59
C PRO A 51 -12.81 -12.05 -12.64
N VAL A 52 -13.37 -13.07 -13.31
CA VAL A 52 -12.71 -14.38 -13.46
C VAL A 52 -11.41 -14.29 -14.26
N ASP A 53 -11.43 -13.55 -15.37
CA ASP A 53 -10.28 -13.40 -16.25
C ASP A 53 -9.22 -12.48 -15.61
N ALA A 54 -9.67 -11.43 -14.92
CA ALA A 54 -8.80 -10.54 -14.15
C ALA A 54 -8.08 -11.29 -13.02
N MET A 55 -8.79 -12.21 -12.32
CA MET A 55 -8.20 -13.06 -11.29
C MET A 55 -7.15 -14.01 -11.89
N LYS A 56 -7.47 -14.71 -12.98
CA LYS A 56 -6.50 -15.60 -13.66
C LYS A 56 -5.25 -14.85 -14.07
N TYR A 57 -5.42 -13.70 -14.72
CA TYR A 57 -4.32 -12.83 -15.13
C TYR A 57 -3.45 -12.42 -13.92
N THR A 58 -4.08 -12.01 -12.82
CA THR A 58 -3.37 -11.59 -11.61
C THR A 58 -2.59 -12.76 -10.98
N LEU A 59 -3.22 -13.94 -10.85
CA LEU A 59 -2.56 -15.12 -10.27
C LEU A 59 -1.39 -15.63 -11.13
N GLU A 60 -1.49 -15.58 -12.45
CA GLU A 60 -0.39 -15.94 -13.36
C GLU A 60 0.82 -15.00 -13.17
N ARG A 61 0.57 -13.73 -12.94
CA ARG A 61 1.63 -12.75 -12.66
C ARG A 61 2.23 -12.94 -11.27
N THR A 62 1.39 -13.13 -10.25
CA THR A 62 1.84 -13.39 -8.86
C THR A 62 2.74 -14.63 -8.79
N ARG A 63 2.41 -15.70 -9.53
CA ARG A 63 3.27 -16.91 -9.61
C ARG A 63 4.66 -16.63 -10.21
N LYS A 64 4.80 -15.54 -10.94
CA LYS A 64 6.08 -15.07 -11.52
C LYS A 64 6.75 -13.99 -10.64
N GLY A 65 6.21 -13.70 -9.47
CA GLY A 65 6.69 -12.62 -8.60
C GLY A 65 6.41 -11.22 -9.16
N LEU A 66 5.39 -11.07 -10.01
CA LEU A 66 5.05 -9.80 -10.68
C LEU A 66 3.77 -9.21 -10.11
N ASP A 67 3.79 -7.91 -9.86
CA ASP A 67 2.65 -7.14 -9.37
C ASP A 67 1.60 -6.87 -10.43
N THR A 68 0.36 -6.66 -9.99
CA THR A 68 -0.77 -6.22 -10.81
C THR A 68 -1.57 -5.17 -10.05
N ILE A 69 -1.90 -4.05 -10.70
CA ILE A 69 -2.81 -3.06 -10.15
C ILE A 69 -4.23 -3.47 -10.47
N SER A 70 -5.01 -3.81 -9.44
CA SER A 70 -6.44 -4.10 -9.56
C SER A 70 -7.24 -2.81 -9.40
N VAL A 71 -7.96 -2.42 -10.44
CA VAL A 71 -8.82 -1.25 -10.44
C VAL A 71 -10.26 -1.72 -10.31
N THR A 72 -10.89 -1.44 -9.18
CA THR A 72 -12.21 -2.00 -8.84
C THR A 72 -13.18 -0.94 -8.30
N GLY A 73 -14.46 -1.27 -8.33
CA GLY A 73 -15.47 -0.60 -7.53
C GLY A 73 -15.54 -1.16 -6.10
N ASN A 74 -16.39 -0.56 -5.26
CA ASN A 74 -16.46 -0.85 -3.82
C ASN A 74 -16.67 -2.33 -3.49
N VAL A 75 -17.55 -3.02 -4.20
CA VAL A 75 -17.89 -4.43 -3.90
C VAL A 75 -16.67 -5.34 -4.12
N LEU A 76 -16.03 -5.26 -5.27
CA LEU A 76 -14.85 -6.07 -5.56
C LEU A 76 -13.65 -5.68 -4.69
N ARG A 77 -13.54 -4.42 -4.31
CA ARG A 77 -12.53 -3.97 -3.36
C ARG A 77 -12.60 -4.75 -2.06
N ASP A 78 -13.79 -4.93 -1.50
CA ASP A 78 -13.97 -5.63 -0.23
C ASP A 78 -13.61 -7.12 -0.36
N TYR A 79 -14.02 -7.79 -1.44
CA TYR A 79 -13.59 -9.17 -1.71
C TYR A 79 -12.08 -9.29 -1.86
N LEU A 80 -11.43 -8.40 -2.60
CA LEU A 80 -9.98 -8.42 -2.80
C LEU A 80 -9.23 -8.08 -1.51
N THR A 81 -9.77 -7.20 -0.68
CA THR A 81 -9.19 -6.86 0.63
C THR A 81 -9.17 -8.09 1.55
N ASP A 82 -10.17 -8.95 1.47
CA ASP A 82 -10.23 -10.16 2.28
C ASP A 82 -9.43 -11.32 1.67
N LEU A 83 -9.48 -11.48 0.36
CA LEU A 83 -8.93 -12.65 -0.33
C LEU A 83 -7.41 -12.58 -0.48
N PHE A 84 -6.88 -11.50 -1.04
CA PHE A 84 -5.42 -11.37 -1.28
C PHE A 84 -4.58 -11.32 0.00
N PRO A 85 -4.96 -10.59 1.05
CA PRO A 85 -4.22 -10.64 2.31
C PRO A 85 -4.17 -12.02 2.94
N ILE A 86 -5.25 -12.79 2.82
CA ILE A 86 -5.29 -14.16 3.35
C ILE A 86 -4.34 -15.09 2.57
N LEU A 87 -4.29 -14.94 1.25
CA LEU A 87 -3.48 -15.79 0.39
C LEU A 87 -1.99 -15.43 0.42
N GLU A 88 -1.66 -14.14 0.51
CA GLU A 88 -0.29 -13.66 0.35
C GLU A 88 0.36 -13.22 1.67
N LEU A 89 -0.28 -12.34 2.42
CA LEU A 89 0.31 -11.67 3.57
C LEU A 89 -0.28 -12.08 4.91
N GLY A 90 -1.44 -12.71 4.92
CA GLY A 90 -2.18 -13.00 6.15
C GLY A 90 -2.68 -11.74 6.89
N THR A 91 -2.64 -10.57 6.25
CA THR A 91 -3.05 -9.26 6.75
C THR A 91 -3.63 -8.42 5.61
N SER A 92 -3.99 -7.15 5.87
CA SER A 92 -4.56 -6.28 4.85
C SER A 92 -3.61 -6.06 3.67
N ALA A 93 -4.11 -6.22 2.46
CA ALA A 93 -3.34 -5.96 1.25
C ALA A 93 -3.03 -4.47 1.12
N ARG A 94 -2.02 -4.15 0.33
CA ARG A 94 -1.72 -2.78 -0.08
C ARG A 94 -2.78 -2.27 -1.04
N MET A 95 -3.87 -1.76 -0.51
CA MET A 95 -4.98 -1.19 -1.26
C MET A 95 -5.06 0.32 -1.08
N LEU A 96 -5.34 1.02 -2.16
CA LEU A 96 -5.48 2.46 -2.18
C LEU A 96 -6.87 2.83 -2.69
N SER A 97 -7.59 3.65 -1.93
CA SER A 97 -8.79 4.32 -2.40
C SER A 97 -8.70 5.82 -2.17
N ILE A 98 -9.41 6.58 -2.98
CA ILE A 98 -9.50 8.03 -2.82
C ILE A 98 -10.81 8.36 -2.13
N VAL A 99 -10.72 9.00 -0.97
CA VAL A 99 -11.87 9.56 -0.25
C VAL A 99 -11.97 11.04 -0.60
N PRO A 100 -13.01 11.48 -1.34
CA PRO A 100 -13.21 12.88 -1.67
C PRO A 100 -13.45 13.71 -0.42
N LEU A 101 -12.85 14.88 -0.34
CA LEU A 101 -13.06 15.85 0.74
C LEU A 101 -14.05 16.93 0.32
N LEU A 102 -14.86 17.44 1.26
CA LEU A 102 -15.89 18.47 1.02
C LEU A 102 -15.31 19.75 0.38
N LYS A 103 -14.09 20.12 0.72
CA LYS A 103 -13.39 21.30 0.17
C LYS A 103 -12.53 20.99 -1.07
N GLY A 104 -12.78 19.84 -1.69
CA GLY A 104 -11.93 19.34 -2.77
C GLY A 104 -10.67 18.62 -2.29
N GLY A 105 -9.97 17.97 -3.21
CA GLY A 105 -8.88 17.09 -2.88
C GLY A 105 -9.35 15.68 -2.55
N GLY A 106 -8.46 14.87 -1.99
CA GLY A 106 -8.74 13.49 -1.60
C GLY A 106 -7.71 12.97 -0.62
N LEU A 107 -8.10 11.99 0.16
CA LEU A 107 -7.22 11.18 0.99
C LEU A 107 -7.07 9.79 0.38
N PHE A 108 -5.90 9.22 0.53
CA PHE A 108 -5.71 7.80 0.27
C PHE A 108 -5.97 7.02 1.55
N GLU A 109 -6.62 5.89 1.40
CA GLU A 109 -6.85 4.95 2.50
C GLU A 109 -6.53 3.53 2.03
N THR A 110 -6.25 2.64 2.96
CA THR A 110 -6.18 1.20 2.71
C THR A 110 -7.45 0.53 3.22
N GLY A 111 -7.89 -0.51 2.51
CA GLY A 111 -8.97 -1.33 2.98
C GLY A 111 -8.52 -2.20 4.15
N ALA A 112 -9.33 -2.28 5.20
CA ALA A 112 -9.10 -3.12 6.37
C ALA A 112 -10.15 -4.25 6.48
N GLY A 113 -10.65 -4.73 5.34
CA GLY A 113 -11.66 -5.77 5.29
C GLY A 113 -11.24 -7.07 6.00
N GLY A 114 -12.18 -7.77 6.63
CA GLY A 114 -11.98 -9.05 7.28
C GLY A 114 -11.14 -9.06 8.56
N SER A 115 -10.55 -7.94 8.95
CA SER A 115 -9.66 -7.90 10.13
C SER A 115 -10.41 -7.92 11.46
N ALA A 116 -11.55 -7.26 11.59
CA ALA A 116 -12.30 -7.19 12.85
C ALA A 116 -12.75 -8.55 13.38
N PRO A 117 -13.37 -9.44 12.59
CA PRO A 117 -13.68 -10.81 13.04
C PRO A 117 -12.44 -11.59 13.44
N LYS A 118 -11.33 -11.43 12.75
CA LYS A 118 -10.07 -12.10 13.09
C LYS A 118 -9.47 -11.58 14.39
N HIS A 119 -9.58 -10.29 14.67
CA HIS A 119 -9.12 -9.73 15.94
C HIS A 119 -9.89 -10.31 17.14
N VAL A 120 -11.22 -10.42 17.07
CA VAL A 120 -12.02 -11.05 18.12
C VAL A 120 -11.62 -12.52 18.30
N GLN A 121 -11.49 -13.27 17.21
CA GLN A 121 -11.07 -14.66 17.25
C GLN A 121 -9.66 -14.81 17.84
N GLN A 122 -8.74 -13.94 17.51
CA GLN A 122 -7.39 -13.93 18.03
C GLN A 122 -7.36 -13.67 19.54
N LEU A 123 -8.12 -12.67 20.02
CA LEU A 123 -8.22 -12.38 21.44
C LEU A 123 -8.73 -13.59 22.24
N LEU A 124 -9.79 -14.26 21.74
CA LEU A 124 -10.39 -15.40 22.41
C LEU A 124 -9.51 -16.67 22.39
N LYS A 125 -8.80 -16.92 21.29
CA LYS A 125 -8.02 -18.15 21.10
C LYS A 125 -6.56 -18.03 21.56
N GLU A 126 -5.97 -16.88 21.36
CA GLU A 126 -4.53 -16.65 21.56
C GLU A 126 -4.25 -15.77 22.79
N ASN A 127 -5.29 -15.22 23.42
CA ASN A 127 -5.21 -14.25 24.52
C ASN A 127 -4.26 -13.07 24.21
N HIS A 128 -4.19 -12.70 22.93
CA HIS A 128 -3.31 -11.67 22.39
C HIS A 128 -4.02 -10.98 21.24
N LEU A 129 -3.94 -9.65 21.20
CA LEU A 129 -4.49 -8.85 20.13
C LEU A 129 -3.35 -8.30 19.27
N ARG A 130 -3.22 -8.87 18.09
CA ARG A 130 -2.30 -8.39 17.08
C ARG A 130 -2.94 -7.23 16.31
N TRP A 131 -2.24 -6.13 16.26
CA TRP A 131 -2.55 -5.00 15.42
C TRP A 131 -1.35 -4.69 14.54
N ASP A 132 -1.54 -4.51 13.24
CA ASP A 132 -0.50 -3.98 12.38
C ASP A 132 -0.98 -2.67 11.72
N SER A 133 -0.06 -1.72 11.61
CA SER A 133 -0.30 -0.42 11.00
C SER A 133 0.23 -0.37 9.55
N LEU A 134 0.49 -1.50 8.93
CA LEU A 134 1.05 -1.57 7.58
C LEU A 134 0.14 -0.88 6.57
N GLY A 135 -1.17 -1.07 6.71
CA GLY A 135 -2.16 -0.43 5.84
C GLY A 135 -2.07 1.08 5.86
N GLU A 136 -1.98 1.67 7.03
CA GLU A 136 -1.86 3.11 7.23
C GLU A 136 -0.57 3.66 6.61
N TYR A 137 0.55 2.99 6.79
CA TYR A 137 1.81 3.39 6.18
C TYR A 137 1.78 3.25 4.66
N CYS A 138 1.18 2.20 4.13
CA CYS A 138 0.96 2.04 2.69
C CYS A 138 0.06 3.13 2.09
N ALA A 139 -0.89 3.69 2.85
CA ALA A 139 -1.70 4.81 2.43
C ALA A 139 -0.95 6.15 2.54
N LEU A 140 -0.02 6.27 3.47
CA LEU A 140 0.76 7.48 3.68
C LEU A 140 1.69 7.78 2.50
N VAL A 141 2.30 6.77 1.87
CA VAL A 141 3.18 6.94 0.70
C VAL A 141 2.49 7.75 -0.41
N PRO A 142 1.36 7.28 -1.01
CA PRO A 142 0.71 8.02 -2.09
C PRO A 142 0.09 9.35 -1.61
N SER A 143 -0.21 9.49 -0.32
CA SER A 143 -0.66 10.78 0.23
C SER A 143 0.45 11.82 0.21
N ILE A 144 1.67 11.44 0.59
CA ILE A 144 2.84 12.33 0.52
C ILE A 144 3.24 12.59 -0.94
N GLU A 145 3.18 11.58 -1.82
CA GLU A 145 3.39 11.76 -3.26
C GLU A 145 2.44 12.80 -3.85
N MET A 146 1.15 12.73 -3.50
CA MET A 146 0.15 13.70 -3.96
C MET A 146 0.48 15.12 -3.47
N ILE A 147 0.97 15.27 -2.24
CA ILE A 147 1.44 16.58 -1.73
C ILE A 147 2.61 17.06 -2.56
N ALA A 148 3.60 16.21 -2.80
CA ALA A 148 4.78 16.54 -3.60
C ALA A 148 4.38 17.00 -5.00
N GLU A 149 3.49 16.27 -5.68
CA GLU A 149 2.99 16.63 -7.01
C GLU A 149 2.26 17.98 -7.04
N LYS A 150 1.35 18.22 -6.07
CA LYS A 150 0.52 19.42 -6.04
C LYS A 150 1.29 20.68 -5.65
N THR A 151 2.30 20.55 -4.82
CA THR A 151 3.04 21.71 -4.25
C THR A 151 4.43 21.89 -4.85
N GLY A 152 4.91 20.94 -5.66
CA GLY A 152 6.29 20.92 -6.15
C GLY A 152 7.32 20.67 -5.04
N ASN A 153 6.92 20.11 -3.89
CA ASN A 153 7.79 19.92 -2.74
C ASN A 153 8.72 18.71 -2.92
N ALA A 154 9.97 18.96 -3.27
CA ALA A 154 10.97 17.93 -3.51
C ALA A 154 11.26 17.09 -2.25
N LYS A 155 11.25 17.68 -1.05
CA LYS A 155 11.47 16.94 0.22
C LYS A 155 10.31 15.98 0.50
N ALA A 156 9.07 16.35 0.18
CA ALA A 156 7.93 15.44 0.30
C ALA A 156 8.08 14.23 -0.64
N LYS A 157 8.60 14.44 -1.87
CA LYS A 157 8.88 13.32 -2.78
C LYS A 157 9.91 12.35 -2.21
N ILE A 158 10.99 12.85 -1.62
CA ILE A 158 12.01 12.02 -0.97
C ILE A 158 11.40 11.24 0.20
N LEU A 159 10.56 11.88 1.03
CA LEU A 159 9.87 11.21 2.13
C LEU A 159 8.99 10.04 1.65
N ALA A 160 8.25 10.22 0.56
CA ALA A 160 7.40 9.16 0.00
C ALA A 160 8.23 7.99 -0.53
N GLU A 161 9.26 8.27 -1.34
CA GLU A 161 10.12 7.24 -1.93
C GLU A 161 10.87 6.42 -0.85
N THR A 162 11.38 7.09 0.17
CA THR A 162 12.09 6.44 1.27
C THR A 162 11.17 5.67 2.20
N LEU A 163 9.93 6.12 2.39
CA LEU A 163 8.92 5.37 3.13
C LEU A 163 8.52 4.09 2.38
N ASP A 164 8.34 4.17 1.06
CA ASP A 164 8.04 3.00 0.24
C ASP A 164 9.15 1.95 0.32
N ALA A 165 10.40 2.38 0.22
CA ALA A 165 11.57 1.50 0.41
C ALA A 165 11.63 0.88 1.82
N ALA A 166 11.30 1.67 2.86
CA ALA A 166 11.25 1.20 4.24
C ALA A 166 10.16 0.15 4.46
N ILE A 167 8.99 0.32 3.84
CA ILE A 167 7.91 -0.67 3.87
C ILE A 167 8.36 -1.98 3.21
N GLY A 168 9.03 -1.92 2.06
CA GLY A 168 9.61 -3.09 1.40
C GLY A 168 10.56 -3.84 2.35
N LYS A 169 11.52 -3.13 2.93
CA LYS A 169 12.48 -3.70 3.88
C LYS A 169 11.82 -4.28 5.15
N TYR A 170 10.78 -3.62 5.65
CA TYR A 170 9.97 -4.09 6.77
C TYR A 170 9.33 -5.45 6.48
N LEU A 171 8.76 -5.62 5.28
CA LEU A 171 8.16 -6.87 4.84
C LEU A 171 9.20 -7.98 4.63
N GLU A 172 10.30 -7.69 3.94
CA GLU A 172 11.40 -8.63 3.68
C GLU A 172 12.03 -9.19 4.96
N ASN A 173 12.09 -8.37 6.00
CA ASN A 173 12.65 -8.77 7.30
C ASN A 173 11.59 -9.34 8.26
N GLY A 174 10.36 -9.55 7.84
CA GLY A 174 9.31 -10.18 8.65
C GLY A 174 9.00 -9.42 9.94
N ARG A 175 9.03 -8.08 9.92
CA ARG A 175 8.86 -7.24 11.12
C ARG A 175 7.40 -6.93 11.45
N MET A 176 6.47 -7.69 10.88
CA MET A 176 5.05 -7.60 11.24
C MET A 176 4.80 -8.16 12.66
N PRO A 177 3.75 -7.66 13.36
CA PRO A 177 3.40 -8.18 14.67
C PRO A 177 3.15 -9.69 14.63
N SER A 178 3.74 -10.41 15.56
CA SER A 178 3.55 -11.86 15.69
C SER A 178 2.15 -12.21 16.18
N ARG A 179 1.70 -13.43 15.87
CA ARG A 179 0.49 -14.00 16.44
C ARG A 179 0.68 -14.51 17.87
N LYS A 180 1.92 -14.69 18.30
CA LYS A 180 2.25 -15.23 19.63
C LYS A 180 2.56 -14.11 20.59
N ALA A 181 1.99 -14.20 21.79
CA ALA A 181 2.33 -13.31 22.89
C ALA A 181 3.81 -13.50 23.30
N GLY A 182 4.48 -12.41 23.65
CA GLY A 182 5.91 -12.43 24.00
C GLY A 182 6.88 -12.36 22.82
N GLU A 183 6.37 -12.33 21.60
CA GLU A 183 7.14 -12.03 20.40
C GLU A 183 6.91 -10.57 19.97
N ILE A 184 7.39 -10.18 18.79
CA ILE A 184 7.24 -8.81 18.28
C ILE A 184 5.76 -8.37 18.28
N ASP A 185 5.48 -7.28 18.96
CA ASP A 185 4.17 -6.64 19.05
C ASP A 185 4.05 -5.44 18.08
N ASN A 186 2.92 -4.74 18.12
CA ASN A 186 2.71 -3.54 17.29
C ASN A 186 3.71 -2.41 17.59
N ARG A 187 4.16 -2.27 18.83
CA ARG A 187 5.16 -1.28 19.23
C ARG A 187 6.52 -1.60 18.60
N GLY A 188 6.99 -2.84 18.74
CA GLY A 188 8.22 -3.31 18.11
C GLY A 188 8.17 -3.22 16.58
N SER A 189 7.03 -3.59 16.00
CA SER A 189 6.78 -3.48 14.57
C SER A 189 6.87 -2.03 14.07
N SER A 190 6.22 -1.09 14.76
CA SER A 190 6.29 0.35 14.42
C SER A 190 7.68 0.92 14.60
N PHE A 191 8.43 0.46 15.60
CA PHE A 191 9.83 0.81 15.79
C PHE A 191 10.68 0.41 14.57
N TYR A 192 10.54 -0.82 14.08
CA TYR A 192 11.31 -1.27 12.93
C TYR A 192 10.98 -0.51 11.65
N LEU A 193 9.72 -0.13 11.45
CA LEU A 193 9.39 0.72 10.31
C LEU A 193 10.05 2.10 10.42
N ALA A 194 10.01 2.72 11.60
CA ALA A 194 10.68 3.99 11.84
C ALA A 194 12.20 3.90 11.64
N LEU A 195 12.82 2.82 12.12
CA LEU A 195 14.24 2.52 11.94
C LEU A 195 14.62 2.42 10.47
N TYR A 196 13.85 1.65 9.69
CA TYR A 196 14.11 1.47 8.26
C TYR A 196 13.84 2.74 7.45
N TRP A 197 12.85 3.54 7.85
CA TRP A 197 12.60 4.82 7.19
C TRP A 197 13.72 5.83 7.50
N ALA A 198 14.16 5.92 8.75
CA ALA A 198 15.32 6.74 9.11
C ALA A 198 16.59 6.29 8.37
N GLN A 199 16.79 4.98 8.19
CA GLN A 199 17.88 4.43 7.41
C GLN A 199 17.80 4.84 5.94
N ALA A 200 16.66 4.66 5.29
CA ALA A 200 16.47 5.02 3.89
C ALA A 200 16.69 6.53 3.66
N LEU A 201 16.25 7.37 4.62
CA LEU A 201 16.49 8.81 4.60
C LEU A 201 17.96 9.18 4.85
N ALA A 202 18.68 8.39 5.61
CA ALA A 202 20.12 8.56 5.84
C ALA A 202 20.98 8.13 4.64
N GLU A 203 20.49 7.19 3.84
CA GLU A 203 21.20 6.62 2.69
C GLU A 203 20.92 7.35 1.38
N GLN A 204 19.83 8.14 1.28
CA GLN A 204 19.48 8.86 0.05
C GLN A 204 20.49 9.97 -0.27
N GLU A 205 20.66 10.26 -1.58
CA GLU A 205 21.63 11.24 -2.09
C GLU A 205 20.97 12.50 -2.71
N LYS A 206 19.63 12.65 -2.53
CA LYS A 206 18.84 13.70 -3.19
C LYS A 206 18.79 15.00 -2.38
N ASP A 207 18.96 14.92 -1.05
CA ASP A 207 18.93 16.07 -0.13
C ASP A 207 19.91 15.86 1.02
N ALA A 208 20.98 16.67 1.04
CA ALA A 208 22.07 16.54 2.01
C ALA A 208 21.64 16.93 3.44
N GLU A 209 20.75 17.91 3.60
CA GLU A 209 20.24 18.34 4.91
C GLU A 209 19.40 17.23 5.56
N MET A 210 18.50 16.65 4.79
CA MET A 210 17.71 15.48 5.24
C MET A 210 18.61 14.31 5.58
N LYS A 211 19.59 14.00 4.72
CA LYS A 211 20.56 12.92 4.94
C LYS A 211 21.29 13.10 6.28
N GLU A 212 21.82 14.28 6.55
CA GLU A 212 22.54 14.56 7.80
C GLU A 212 21.62 14.41 9.02
N ARG A 213 20.43 15.03 8.98
CA ARG A 213 19.44 14.97 10.07
C ARG A 213 19.04 13.52 10.39
N PHE A 214 18.68 12.75 9.38
CA PHE A 214 18.20 11.38 9.58
C PHE A 214 19.33 10.39 9.84
N SER A 215 20.58 10.68 9.45
CA SER A 215 21.74 9.89 9.85
C SER A 215 21.95 9.89 11.36
N LYS A 216 21.73 11.02 12.02
CA LYS A 216 21.79 11.11 13.49
C LYS A 216 20.66 10.27 14.11
N MET A 217 19.45 10.46 13.66
CA MET A 217 18.28 9.73 14.13
C MET A 217 18.42 8.21 13.93
N TYR A 218 18.87 7.78 12.76
CA TYR A 218 19.10 6.36 12.48
C TYR A 218 20.11 5.73 13.44
N LYS A 219 21.24 6.42 13.69
CA LYS A 219 22.26 5.95 14.65
C LYS A 219 21.69 5.80 16.06
N GLU A 220 20.92 6.77 16.52
CA GLU A 220 20.28 6.73 17.84
C GLU A 220 19.26 5.59 17.96
N LEU A 221 18.39 5.42 16.97
CA LEU A 221 17.44 4.32 16.93
C LEU A 221 18.16 2.97 16.89
N LYS A 222 19.21 2.84 16.09
CA LYS A 222 19.96 1.59 15.95
C LYS A 222 20.68 1.19 17.24
N VAL A 223 21.31 2.13 17.94
CA VAL A 223 21.98 1.87 19.23
C VAL A 223 20.99 1.47 20.33
N ASN A 224 19.76 1.98 20.27
CA ASN A 224 18.73 1.68 21.26
C ASN A 224 17.76 0.58 20.83
N GLU A 225 18.04 -0.16 19.74
CA GLU A 225 17.16 -1.18 19.17
C GLU A 225 16.70 -2.18 20.25
N ASP A 226 17.63 -2.82 20.94
CA ASP A 226 17.31 -3.82 21.97
C ASP A 226 16.50 -3.26 23.14
N LYS A 227 16.78 -2.01 23.52
CA LYS A 227 16.06 -1.35 24.61
C LYS A 227 14.63 -0.99 24.26
N ILE A 228 14.35 -0.73 22.96
CA ILE A 228 13.04 -0.25 22.52
C ILE A 228 12.19 -1.42 22.02
N ALA A 229 12.79 -2.39 21.32
CA ALA A 229 12.09 -3.49 20.69
C ALA A 229 11.87 -4.70 21.60
N ASN A 230 12.64 -4.84 22.67
CA ASN A 230 12.54 -5.84 23.73
C ASN A 230 12.09 -5.18 25.03
#